data_e02fb4a805fea609d5ff12299678c51f
#
_entry.id   e02fb4a805fea609d5ff12299678c51f
#
_cell.length_a   1.000
_cell.length_b   1.000
_cell.length_c   1.000
_cell.angle_alpha   90.00
_cell.angle_beta   90.00
_cell.angle_gamma   90.00
#
_symmetry.space_group_name_H-M   'P 1'
#
loop_
_entity.id
_entity.type
_entity.pdbx_description
1 polymer ?
#
loop_
_entity_poly.entity_id
_entity_poly.type
_entity_poly.pdbx_seq_one_letter_code
_entity_poly.pdbx_strand_id
1 'polypeptide(L)' 'DETIEVVITIQSNKEVKLSAIKVSDSLLREIPRLQEMIEKSIEALPDIYPAIKRGIPVTTAYTLPIKIKLEN' A
#
# COMPACT_ATOMS: atom_id res chain seq x y z
N ASP A 1 -2.12 6.74 18.31
CA ASP A 1 -2.10 5.84 17.16
C ASP A 1 -2.69 6.53 15.95
N GLU A 2 -2.03 6.38 14.82
CA GLU A 2 -2.50 6.93 13.57
C GLU A 2 -2.75 5.82 12.57
N THR A 3 -3.77 6.00 11.75
CA THR A 3 -4.06 5.07 10.66
C THR A 3 -3.83 5.78 9.34
N ILE A 4 -3.05 5.18 8.47
CA ILE A 4 -2.88 5.68 7.10
C ILE A 4 -3.55 4.70 6.14
N GLU A 5 -3.93 5.20 4.99
CA GLU A 5 -4.49 4.36 3.93
C GLU A 5 -3.51 4.32 2.76
N VAL A 6 -3.22 3.13 2.32
CA VAL A 6 -2.33 2.90 1.18
C VAL A 6 -3.14 2.24 0.08
N VAL A 7 -3.12 2.84 -1.10
CA VAL A 7 -3.78 2.26 -2.26
C VAL A 7 -2.73 1.58 -3.12
N ILE A 8 -2.88 0.29 -3.32
CA ILE A 8 -2.00 -0.48 -4.19
C ILE A 8 -2.78 -0.96 -5.40
N THR A 9 -2.10 -1.08 -6.52
CA THR A 9 -2.68 -1.62 -7.74
C THR A 9 -1.95 -2.91 -8.09
N ILE A 10 -2.72 -3.98 -8.26
CA ILE A 10 -2.19 -5.26 -8.69
C ILE A 10 -2.54 -5.40 -10.17
N GLN A 11 -1.52 -5.37 -11.02
CA GLN A 11 -1.72 -5.44 -12.46
C GLN A 11 -2.03 -6.87 -12.91
N SER A 12 -2.61 -6.99 -14.08
CA SER A 12 -2.97 -8.29 -14.63
C SER A 12 -1.76 -9.22 -14.77
N ASN A 13 -0.56 -8.67 -14.88
CA ASN A 13 0.69 -9.44 -14.94
C ASN A 13 1.28 -9.73 -13.54
N LYS A 14 0.51 -9.49 -12.48
CA LYS A 14 0.88 -9.69 -11.06
C LYS A 14 1.86 -8.67 -10.49
N GLU A 15 2.22 -7.62 -11.22
CA GLU A 15 3.03 -6.55 -10.66
C GLU A 15 2.20 -5.72 -9.69
N VAL A 16 2.79 -5.40 -8.53
CA VAL A 16 2.15 -4.59 -7.51
C VAL A 16 2.78 -3.21 -7.54
N LYS A 17 1.94 -2.18 -7.65
CA LYS A 17 2.39 -0.79 -7.65
C LYS A 17 1.71 0.01 -6.56
N LEU A 18 2.48 0.88 -5.93
CA LEU A 18 1.94 1.83 -4.98
C LEU A 18 1.29 2.97 -5.76
N SER A 19 -0.03 3.11 -5.63
CA SER A 19 -0.77 4.13 -6.38
C SER A 19 -0.96 5.41 -5.59
N ALA A 20 -1.22 5.33 -4.28
CA ALA A 20 -1.45 6.50 -3.45
C ALA A 20 -1.23 6.17 -1.99
N ILE A 21 -0.88 7.19 -1.22
CA ILE A 21 -0.77 7.11 0.23
C ILE A 21 -1.57 8.26 0.80
N LYS A 22 -2.56 7.95 1.62
CA LYS A 22 -3.34 8.97 2.32
C LYS A 22 -2.84 9.06 3.75
N VAL A 23 -2.18 10.15 4.05
CA VAL A 23 -1.53 10.35 5.34
C VAL A 23 -1.60 11.83 5.72
N SER A 24 -1.65 12.12 7.02
CA SER A 24 -1.65 13.49 7.48
C SER A 24 -0.27 14.15 7.31
N ASP A 25 -0.27 15.47 7.09
CA ASP A 25 0.98 16.22 6.99
C ASP A 25 1.80 16.12 8.28
N SER A 26 1.13 16.07 9.41
CA SER A 26 1.80 15.93 10.71
C SER A 26 2.61 14.64 10.78
N LEU A 27 2.03 13.55 10.32
CA LEU A 27 2.71 12.25 10.34
C LEU A 27 3.89 12.22 9.38
N LEU A 28 3.77 12.85 8.22
CA LEU A 28 4.88 12.96 7.28
C LEU A 28 6.05 13.73 7.87
N ARG A 29 5.79 14.75 8.70
CA ARG A 29 6.83 15.52 9.36
C ARG A 29 7.52 14.72 10.45
N GLU A 30 6.76 13.89 11.18
CA GLU A 30 7.31 13.06 12.25
C GLU A 30 8.11 11.90 11.73
N ILE A 31 7.72 11.35 10.57
CA ILE A 31 8.38 10.21 9.96
C ILE A 31 8.72 10.55 8.51
N PRO A 32 9.83 11.27 8.28
CA PRO A 32 10.18 11.70 6.92
C PRO A 32 10.41 10.57 5.93
N ARG A 33 10.74 9.38 6.42
CA ARG A 33 11.01 8.21 5.57
C ARG A 33 9.80 7.27 5.46
N LEU A 34 8.62 7.75 5.85
CA LEU A 34 7.43 6.92 5.87
C LEU A 34 7.13 6.31 4.50
N GLN A 35 7.24 7.11 3.43
CA GLN A 35 6.98 6.62 2.08
C GLN A 35 7.93 5.49 1.70
N GLU A 36 9.22 5.64 1.98
CA GLU A 36 10.19 4.57 1.72
C GLU A 36 9.87 3.31 2.49
N MET A 37 9.48 3.46 3.75
CA MET A 37 9.13 2.32 4.59
C MET A 37 7.94 1.58 4.03
N ILE A 38 6.94 2.30 3.56
CA ILE A 38 5.75 1.70 2.97
C ILE A 38 6.11 0.99 1.67
N GLU A 39 6.90 1.61 0.80
CA GLU A 39 7.33 1.00 -0.45
C GLU A 39 8.09 -0.31 -0.20
N LYS A 40 8.99 -0.32 0.78
CA LYS A 40 9.71 -1.54 1.14
C LYS A 40 8.80 -2.62 1.69
N SER A 41 7.80 -2.22 2.47
CA SER A 41 6.83 -3.17 3.01
C SER A 41 6.03 -3.81 1.89
N ILE A 42 5.67 -3.06 0.87
CA ILE A 42 4.93 -3.58 -0.28
C ILE A 42 5.79 -4.55 -1.08
N GLU A 43 7.07 -4.22 -1.29
CA GLU A 43 8.00 -5.12 -1.97
C GLU A 43 8.19 -6.44 -1.23
N ALA A 44 8.06 -6.42 0.09
CA ALA A 44 8.23 -7.61 0.92
C ALA A 44 6.95 -8.43 1.07
N LEU A 45 5.83 -7.98 0.49
CA LEU A 45 4.59 -8.74 0.55
C LEU A 45 4.73 -10.06 -0.22
N PRO A 46 4.05 -11.11 0.24
CA PRO A 46 4.01 -12.37 -0.51
C PRO A 46 3.30 -12.13 -1.85
N ASP A 47 3.44 -13.11 -2.75
CA ASP A 47 2.79 -13.01 -4.05
C ASP A 47 1.30 -12.76 -3.91
N ILE A 48 0.84 -11.67 -4.51
CA ILE A 48 -0.56 -11.29 -4.51
C ILE A 48 -1.06 -11.43 -5.94
N TYR A 49 -2.23 -12.03 -6.10
CA TYR A 49 -2.79 -12.27 -7.42
C TYR A 49 -3.88 -11.25 -7.72
N PRO A 50 -3.96 -10.77 -8.98
CA PRO A 50 -5.05 -9.88 -9.37
C PRO A 50 -6.37 -10.63 -9.36
N ALA A 51 -7.47 -9.90 -9.27
CA ALA A 51 -8.79 -10.48 -9.37
C ALA A 51 -8.97 -11.13 -10.74
N ILE A 52 -9.75 -12.20 -10.78
CA ILE A 52 -10.04 -12.89 -12.05
C ILE A 52 -11.50 -12.65 -12.41
N LYS A 53 -11.73 -12.16 -13.60
CA LYS A 53 -13.06 -11.90 -14.10
C LYS A 53 -13.27 -12.71 -15.39
N ARG A 54 -14.23 -13.62 -15.36
CA ARG A 54 -14.51 -14.53 -16.50
C ARG A 54 -13.26 -15.30 -16.93
N GLY A 55 -12.44 -15.73 -15.95
CA GLY A 55 -11.22 -16.47 -16.23
C GLY A 55 -10.04 -15.63 -16.70
N ILE A 56 -10.19 -14.32 -16.76
CA ILE A 56 -9.14 -13.40 -17.21
C ILE A 56 -8.65 -12.55 -16.05
N PRO A 57 -7.33 -12.51 -15.77
CA PRO A 57 -6.80 -11.61 -14.74
C PRO A 57 -7.04 -10.15 -15.13
N VAL A 58 -7.52 -9.36 -14.19
CA VAL A 58 -7.80 -7.94 -14.41
C VAL A 58 -7.04 -7.10 -13.37
N THR A 59 -6.62 -5.91 -13.77
CA THR A 59 -5.97 -4.98 -12.87
C THR A 59 -6.93 -4.58 -11.78
N THR A 60 -6.48 -4.67 -10.52
CA THR A 60 -7.33 -4.46 -9.36
C THR A 60 -6.64 -3.50 -8.38
N ALA A 61 -7.39 -2.56 -7.83
CA ALA A 61 -6.89 -1.65 -6.81
C ALA A 61 -7.43 -2.05 -5.44
N TYR A 62 -6.57 -2.00 -4.43
CA TYR A 62 -6.95 -2.28 -3.05
C TYR A 62 -6.51 -1.15 -2.14
N THR A 63 -7.32 -0.84 -1.15
CA THR A 63 -6.97 0.10 -0.11
C THR A 63 -6.62 -0.67 1.15
N LEU A 64 -5.41 -0.47 1.66
CA LEU A 64 -4.93 -1.15 2.85
C LEU A 64 -4.79 -0.14 3.99
N PRO A 65 -5.50 -0.35 5.12
CA PRO A 65 -5.27 0.47 6.30
C PRO A 65 -4.02 -0.02 7.03
N ILE A 66 -3.15 0.91 7.40
CA ILE A 66 -1.94 0.60 8.15
C ILE A 66 -1.97 1.41 9.44
N LYS A 67 -1.89 0.72 10.57
CA LYS A 67 -1.81 1.39 11.86
C LYS A 67 -0.36 1.66 12.21
N ILE A 68 -0.09 2.90 12.59
CA ILE A 68 1.22 3.31 13.03
C ILE A 68 1.14 3.68 14.49
N LYS A 69 1.95 3.02 15.30
CA LYS A 69 2.08 3.37 16.71
C LYS A 69 3.21 4.35 16.86
N LEU A 70 2.89 5.49 17.42
CA LEU A 70 3.89 6.49 17.79
C LEU A 70 4.23 6.26 19.26
N GLU A 71 5.45 5.83 19.52
CA GLU A 71 5.92 5.65 20.89
C GLU A 71 6.62 6.91 21.36
N ASN A 72 6.25 7.35 22.54
CA ASN A 72 6.87 8.51 23.18
C ASN A 72 8.07 8.10 24.01
#